data_525eb4823583587fca4ae1148c2a8146
#
_entry.id   525eb4823583587fca4ae1148c2a8146
#
_cell.length_a   1.000
_cell.length_b   1.000
_cell.length_c   1.000
_cell.angle_alpha   90.00
_cell.angle_beta   90.00
_cell.angle_gamma   90.00
#
_symmetry.space_group_name_H-M   'P 1'
#
loop_
_entity.id
_entity.type
_entity.pdbx_description
1 polymer ?
#
loop_
_entity_poly.entity_id
_entity_poly.type
_entity_poly.pdbx_seq_one_letter_code
_entity_poly.pdbx_strand_id
1 'polypeptide(L)'
;MNEREYAQMFSVEESHWWYVALHELILHHVAKEAARRGSLQIFDAGCGTGRLCQLMQPLGSVSGCDFSDQALTLARQRGLTDLCQQDLNLLELKPESYDVITSIDVLYHQWITDDVAVLRRLHDGLKPGGVLLLNLVAWPFLYSDHDVAVHTRERYTRPVLRERLTAAGFSIERLSYRVSLLFPPIALYRLLSRRPDPNAAASVVASDVHPPPAWLNRSLLALMRVENYLLSRRDLPLGTSIFAVARRT
;
A
#
# COMPACT_ATOMS: atom_id res chain seq x y z
N MET A 1 -5.24 11.49 4.71
CA MET A 1 -4.29 12.25 3.83
C MET A 1 -4.94 13.57 3.47
N ASN A 2 -4.16 14.65 3.28
CA ASN A 2 -4.71 15.96 2.89
C ASN A 2 -5.19 15.94 1.43
N GLU A 3 -6.17 16.78 1.08
CA GLU A 3 -6.73 16.86 -0.28
C GLU A 3 -5.67 17.16 -1.35
N ARG A 4 -4.70 18.02 -1.04
CA ARG A 4 -3.58 18.35 -1.94
C ARG A 4 -2.71 17.14 -2.28
N GLU A 5 -2.55 16.20 -1.33
CA GLU A 5 -1.74 14.99 -1.52
C GLU A 5 -2.40 14.04 -2.52
N TYR A 6 -3.73 13.92 -2.53
CA TYR A 6 -4.44 13.12 -3.54
C TYR A 6 -4.26 13.69 -4.95
N ALA A 7 -4.37 15.02 -5.12
CA ALA A 7 -4.14 15.65 -6.42
C ALA A 7 -2.69 15.47 -6.89
N GLN A 8 -1.72 15.63 -5.98
CA GLN A 8 -0.31 15.39 -6.27
C GLN A 8 -0.06 13.92 -6.65
N MET A 9 -0.57 12.97 -5.87
CA MET A 9 -0.48 11.54 -6.16
C MET A 9 -1.04 11.23 -7.55
N PHE A 10 -2.27 11.70 -7.84
CA PHE A 10 -2.92 11.50 -9.14
C PHE A 10 -2.08 11.98 -10.32
N SER A 11 -1.35 13.08 -10.15
CA SER A 11 -0.51 13.67 -11.22
C SER A 11 0.78 12.90 -11.48
N VAL A 12 1.31 12.16 -10.49
CA VAL A 12 2.65 11.54 -10.58
C VAL A 12 2.65 10.01 -10.57
N GLU A 13 1.61 9.35 -10.04
CA GLU A 13 1.60 7.91 -9.79
C GLU A 13 1.73 7.03 -11.04
N GLU A 14 1.44 7.57 -12.22
CA GLU A 14 1.62 6.85 -13.47
C GLU A 14 3.08 6.79 -13.94
N SER A 15 3.92 7.70 -13.46
CA SER A 15 5.29 7.84 -13.97
C SER A 15 6.36 7.77 -12.88
N HIS A 16 6.01 8.07 -11.64
CA HIS A 16 6.98 8.12 -10.54
C HIS A 16 7.47 6.71 -10.19
N TRP A 17 8.78 6.53 -10.15
CA TRP A 17 9.48 5.25 -9.94
C TRP A 17 8.93 4.39 -8.79
N TRP A 18 8.55 5.04 -7.68
CA TRP A 18 8.11 4.35 -6.47
C TRP A 18 6.74 3.69 -6.66
N TYR A 19 5.76 4.46 -7.22
CA TYR A 19 4.42 3.95 -7.50
C TYR A 19 4.45 2.88 -8.59
N VAL A 20 5.14 3.15 -9.70
CA VAL A 20 5.21 2.20 -10.82
C VAL A 20 5.80 0.87 -10.36
N ALA A 21 6.93 0.89 -9.63
CA ALA A 21 7.56 -0.34 -9.15
C ALA A 21 6.70 -1.08 -8.12
N LEU A 22 5.95 -0.36 -7.27
CA LEU A 22 5.02 -0.99 -6.31
C LEU A 22 3.84 -1.64 -7.03
N HIS A 23 3.23 -0.92 -7.97
CA HIS A 23 2.14 -1.47 -8.77
C HIS A 23 2.57 -2.71 -9.56
N GLU A 24 3.76 -2.71 -10.19
CA GLU A 24 4.32 -3.87 -10.88
C GLU A 24 4.47 -5.08 -9.93
N LEU A 25 4.93 -4.87 -8.70
CA LEU A 25 5.04 -5.94 -7.70
C LEU A 25 3.68 -6.52 -7.32
N ILE A 26 2.69 -5.66 -7.06
CA ILE A 26 1.33 -6.08 -6.71
C ILE A 26 0.70 -6.85 -7.87
N LEU A 27 0.77 -6.29 -9.10
CA LEU A 27 0.23 -6.92 -10.30
C LEU A 27 0.85 -8.29 -10.57
N HIS A 28 2.15 -8.48 -10.27
CA HIS A 28 2.79 -9.79 -10.37
C HIS A 28 2.10 -10.83 -9.47
N HIS A 29 1.72 -10.46 -8.24
CA HIS A 29 1.02 -11.37 -7.33
C HIS A 29 -0.44 -11.59 -7.75
N VAL A 30 -1.15 -10.53 -8.16
CA VAL A 30 -2.53 -10.63 -8.65
C VAL A 30 -2.59 -11.51 -9.92
N ALA A 31 -1.65 -11.34 -10.86
CA ALA A 31 -1.58 -12.16 -12.07
C ALA A 31 -1.32 -13.64 -11.77
N LYS A 32 -0.53 -13.96 -10.72
CA LYS A 32 -0.37 -15.34 -10.25
C LYS A 32 -1.67 -15.95 -9.78
N GLU A 33 -2.49 -15.20 -9.03
CA GLU A 33 -3.80 -15.68 -8.60
C GLU A 33 -4.77 -15.80 -9.79
N ALA A 34 -4.74 -14.88 -10.77
CA ALA A 34 -5.52 -14.98 -12.00
C ALA A 34 -5.14 -16.21 -12.83
N ALA A 35 -3.86 -16.54 -12.92
CA ALA A 35 -3.40 -17.75 -13.60
C ALA A 35 -3.90 -19.05 -12.93
N ARG A 36 -4.18 -19.02 -11.63
CA ARG A 36 -4.69 -20.18 -10.86
C ARG A 36 -6.22 -20.29 -10.86
N ARG A 37 -6.93 -19.15 -10.88
CA ARG A 37 -8.38 -19.09 -10.62
C ARG A 37 -9.20 -18.61 -11.81
N GLY A 38 -8.58 -18.05 -12.84
CA GLY A 38 -9.25 -17.34 -13.92
C GLY A 38 -9.54 -15.89 -13.56
N SER A 39 -10.67 -15.37 -14.04
CA SER A 39 -11.12 -14.01 -13.74
C SER A 39 -11.39 -13.82 -12.24
N LEU A 40 -10.77 -12.83 -11.62
CA LEU A 40 -10.79 -12.61 -10.19
C LEU A 40 -11.91 -11.65 -9.75
N GLN A 41 -12.33 -11.78 -8.49
CA GLN A 41 -13.04 -10.75 -7.74
C GLN A 41 -12.02 -10.04 -6.85
N ILE A 42 -11.77 -8.77 -7.10
CA ILE A 42 -10.71 -7.98 -6.46
C ILE A 42 -11.33 -6.82 -5.70
N PHE A 43 -10.84 -6.57 -4.48
CA PHE A 43 -11.22 -5.41 -3.68
C PHE A 43 -9.98 -4.63 -3.25
N ASP A 44 -10.01 -3.29 -3.38
CA ASP A 44 -8.93 -2.41 -2.93
C ASP A 44 -9.41 -1.58 -1.74
N ALA A 45 -8.91 -1.91 -0.55
CA ALA A 45 -9.26 -1.28 0.72
C ALA A 45 -8.37 -0.05 0.97
N GLY A 46 -8.92 1.13 0.71
CA GLY A 46 -8.18 2.39 0.66
C GLY A 46 -7.61 2.64 -0.74
N CYS A 47 -8.48 2.62 -1.76
CA CYS A 47 -8.07 2.66 -3.17
C CYS A 47 -7.49 4.00 -3.64
N GLY A 48 -7.58 5.06 -2.82
CA GLY A 48 -7.07 6.37 -3.15
C GLY A 48 -7.58 6.89 -4.50
N THR A 49 -6.67 7.30 -5.36
CA THR A 49 -6.95 7.83 -6.70
C THR A 49 -7.25 6.75 -7.75
N GLY A 50 -7.30 5.47 -7.34
CA GLY A 50 -7.76 4.36 -8.16
C GLY A 50 -6.78 3.82 -9.20
N ARG A 51 -5.52 4.26 -9.24
CA ARG A 51 -4.58 3.79 -10.26
C ARG A 51 -4.34 2.28 -10.18
N LEU A 52 -4.17 1.73 -8.98
CA LEU A 52 -3.99 0.29 -8.81
C LEU A 52 -5.25 -0.48 -9.25
N CYS A 53 -6.45 -0.03 -8.87
CA CYS A 53 -7.71 -0.61 -9.33
C CYS A 53 -7.78 -0.66 -10.86
N GLN A 54 -7.47 0.46 -11.54
CA GLN A 54 -7.45 0.53 -13.01
C GLN A 54 -6.49 -0.52 -13.62
N LEU A 55 -5.31 -0.66 -13.05
CA LEU A 55 -4.31 -1.62 -13.53
C LEU A 55 -4.71 -3.08 -13.29
N MET A 56 -5.55 -3.35 -12.29
CA MET A 56 -6.04 -4.70 -12.00
C MET A 56 -7.26 -5.12 -12.84
N GLN A 57 -7.99 -4.19 -13.49
CA GLN A 57 -9.18 -4.49 -14.31
C GLN A 57 -8.99 -5.60 -15.37
N PRO A 58 -7.83 -5.69 -16.07
CA PRO A 58 -7.62 -6.79 -17.02
C PRO A 58 -7.58 -8.18 -16.38
N LEU A 59 -7.46 -8.28 -15.06
CA LEU A 59 -7.33 -9.54 -14.31
C LEU A 59 -8.65 -9.98 -13.66
N GLY A 60 -9.68 -9.13 -13.66
CA GLY A 60 -10.98 -9.46 -13.08
C GLY A 60 -11.87 -8.25 -12.81
N SER A 61 -12.94 -8.48 -12.08
CA SER A 61 -13.83 -7.43 -11.58
C SER A 61 -13.17 -6.75 -10.38
N VAL A 62 -13.05 -5.43 -10.42
CA VAL A 62 -12.39 -4.63 -9.40
C VAL A 62 -13.38 -3.69 -8.76
N SER A 63 -13.51 -3.77 -7.46
CA SER A 63 -14.21 -2.81 -6.61
C SER A 63 -13.25 -2.22 -5.58
N GLY A 64 -13.62 -1.12 -4.94
CA GLY A 64 -12.77 -0.50 -3.94
C GLY A 64 -13.49 0.51 -3.05
N CYS A 65 -12.86 0.86 -1.97
CA CYS A 65 -13.34 1.93 -1.11
C CYS A 65 -12.21 2.86 -0.68
N ASP A 66 -12.58 4.09 -0.37
CA ASP A 66 -11.71 5.06 0.31
C ASP A 66 -12.55 5.90 1.27
N PHE A 67 -11.91 6.45 2.30
CA PHE A 67 -12.57 7.38 3.23
C PHE A 67 -12.82 8.75 2.59
N SER A 68 -11.96 9.16 1.65
CA SER A 68 -11.98 10.46 0.99
C SER A 68 -12.84 10.45 -0.27
N ASP A 69 -13.90 11.25 -0.27
CA ASP A 69 -14.74 11.46 -1.47
C ASP A 69 -13.94 12.12 -2.60
N GLN A 70 -12.98 12.98 -2.29
CA GLN A 70 -12.08 13.57 -3.28
C GLN A 70 -11.21 12.51 -3.98
N ALA A 71 -10.66 11.55 -3.22
CA ALA A 71 -9.92 10.44 -3.80
C ALA A 71 -10.80 9.63 -4.76
N LEU A 72 -12.02 9.30 -4.34
CA LEU A 72 -13.00 8.60 -5.17
C LEU A 72 -13.41 9.38 -6.41
N THR A 73 -13.51 10.70 -6.30
CA THR A 73 -13.77 11.57 -7.47
C THR A 73 -12.64 11.46 -8.51
N LEU A 74 -11.38 11.45 -8.07
CA LEU A 74 -10.23 11.23 -8.95
C LEU A 74 -10.21 9.80 -9.51
N ALA A 75 -10.55 8.80 -8.69
CA ALA A 75 -10.63 7.42 -9.14
C ALA A 75 -11.72 7.21 -10.22
N ARG A 76 -12.87 7.88 -10.10
CA ARG A 76 -13.91 7.85 -11.14
C ARG A 76 -13.46 8.45 -12.46
N GLN A 77 -12.55 9.44 -12.46
CA GLN A 77 -11.96 9.98 -13.69
C GLN A 77 -11.12 8.93 -14.46
N ARG A 78 -10.68 7.84 -13.79
CA ARG A 78 -10.01 6.70 -14.41
C ARG A 78 -10.97 5.66 -14.99
N GLY A 79 -12.28 5.94 -14.99
CA GLY A 79 -13.29 5.02 -15.48
C GLY A 79 -13.72 3.93 -14.49
N LEU A 80 -13.38 4.08 -13.22
CA LEU A 80 -13.81 3.15 -12.17
C LEU A 80 -15.22 3.48 -11.71
N THR A 81 -16.11 2.49 -11.68
CA THR A 81 -17.53 2.66 -11.34
C THR A 81 -17.94 1.97 -10.05
N ASP A 82 -17.27 0.88 -9.69
CA ASP A 82 -17.58 0.09 -8.48
C ASP A 82 -16.72 0.56 -7.29
N LEU A 83 -17.04 1.78 -6.82
CA LEU A 83 -16.33 2.46 -5.74
C LEU A 83 -17.32 2.95 -4.68
N CYS A 84 -16.99 2.76 -3.40
CA CYS A 84 -17.78 3.29 -2.28
C CYS A 84 -16.95 4.11 -1.31
N GLN A 85 -17.58 5.11 -0.69
CA GLN A 85 -16.97 5.83 0.42
C GLN A 85 -17.21 5.04 1.70
N GLN A 86 -16.14 4.62 2.39
CA GLN A 86 -16.25 3.80 3.58
C GLN A 86 -15.06 3.99 4.53
N ASP A 87 -15.35 3.97 5.85
CA ASP A 87 -14.35 3.87 6.90
C ASP A 87 -13.94 2.41 7.10
N LEU A 88 -12.65 2.10 6.99
CA LEU A 88 -12.14 0.74 7.17
C LEU A 88 -12.39 0.19 8.58
N ASN A 89 -12.49 1.04 9.60
CA ASN A 89 -12.87 0.60 10.94
C ASN A 89 -14.28 0.01 11.00
N LEU A 90 -15.15 0.43 10.08
CA LEU A 90 -16.55 0.01 9.95
C LEU A 90 -16.80 -0.79 8.66
N LEU A 91 -15.73 -1.22 7.97
CA LEU A 91 -15.82 -1.89 6.68
C LEU A 91 -16.70 -3.14 6.78
N GLU A 92 -17.72 -3.20 5.95
CA GLU A 92 -18.60 -4.36 5.78
C GLU A 92 -18.43 -4.93 4.39
N LEU A 93 -17.74 -6.04 4.28
CA LEU A 93 -17.61 -6.79 3.03
C LEU A 93 -18.56 -7.98 3.04
N LYS A 94 -19.09 -8.31 1.86
CA LYS A 94 -19.80 -9.56 1.70
C LYS A 94 -18.83 -10.71 1.99
N PRO A 95 -19.15 -11.61 2.92
CA PRO A 95 -18.27 -12.72 3.27
C PRO A 95 -17.88 -13.56 2.07
N GLU A 96 -16.64 -14.04 2.04
CA GLU A 96 -16.13 -14.99 1.06
C GLU A 96 -16.35 -14.58 -0.41
N SER A 97 -16.25 -13.29 -0.69
CA SER A 97 -16.60 -12.76 -2.02
C SER A 97 -15.38 -12.43 -2.89
N TYR A 98 -14.23 -12.19 -2.28
CA TYR A 98 -13.04 -11.73 -3.01
C TYR A 98 -11.95 -12.80 -3.10
N ASP A 99 -11.34 -12.90 -4.28
CA ASP A 99 -10.16 -13.74 -4.49
C ASP A 99 -8.88 -13.06 -4.05
N VAL A 100 -8.83 -11.73 -4.23
CA VAL A 100 -7.71 -10.86 -3.83
C VAL A 100 -8.26 -9.61 -3.17
N ILE A 101 -7.66 -9.23 -2.05
CA ILE A 101 -7.83 -7.92 -1.44
C ILE A 101 -6.46 -7.23 -1.38
N THR A 102 -6.42 -5.95 -1.77
CA THR A 102 -5.25 -5.09 -1.60
C THR A 102 -5.55 -4.03 -0.54
N SER A 103 -4.53 -3.67 0.26
CA SER A 103 -4.58 -2.48 1.12
C SER A 103 -3.18 -1.88 1.18
N ILE A 104 -2.98 -0.83 0.39
CA ILE A 104 -1.67 -0.31 0.07
C ILE A 104 -1.50 1.06 0.70
N ASP A 105 -0.58 1.13 1.67
CA ASP A 105 -0.25 2.36 2.41
C ASP A 105 -1.45 2.99 3.14
N VAL A 106 -2.25 2.16 3.81
CA VAL A 106 -3.48 2.57 4.49
C VAL A 106 -3.45 2.34 6.00
N LEU A 107 -3.12 1.12 6.47
CA LEU A 107 -3.30 0.72 7.88
C LEU A 107 -2.48 1.55 8.88
N TYR A 108 -1.46 2.23 8.43
CA TYR A 108 -0.61 3.06 9.30
C TYR A 108 -1.20 4.45 9.61
N HIS A 109 -2.30 4.85 8.97
CA HIS A 109 -2.90 6.16 9.19
C HIS A 109 -3.55 6.28 10.58
N GLN A 110 -3.54 7.51 11.12
CA GLN A 110 -4.10 7.82 12.45
C GLN A 110 -5.60 7.52 12.59
N TRP A 111 -6.34 7.44 11.47
CA TRP A 111 -7.77 7.12 11.49
C TRP A 111 -8.05 5.63 11.66
N ILE A 112 -7.06 4.75 11.48
CA ILE A 112 -7.21 3.33 11.78
C ILE A 112 -7.00 3.14 13.28
N THR A 113 -8.05 2.72 13.98
CA THR A 113 -8.05 2.59 15.44
C THR A 113 -7.63 1.21 15.92
N ASP A 114 -7.96 0.17 15.16
CA ASP A 114 -7.63 -1.23 15.46
C ASP A 114 -7.29 -1.99 14.17
N ASP A 115 -6.00 -2.18 13.92
CA ASP A 115 -5.50 -2.87 12.73
C ASP A 115 -5.97 -4.31 12.67
N VAL A 116 -6.02 -5.00 13.81
CA VAL A 116 -6.42 -6.41 13.85
C VAL A 116 -7.89 -6.54 13.50
N ALA A 117 -8.74 -5.62 13.98
CA ALA A 117 -10.15 -5.59 13.62
C ALA A 117 -10.34 -5.33 12.11
N VAL A 118 -9.61 -4.36 11.54
CA VAL A 118 -9.63 -4.12 10.09
C VAL A 118 -9.15 -5.35 9.33
N LEU A 119 -8.02 -5.93 9.71
CA LEU A 119 -7.47 -7.13 9.07
C LEU A 119 -8.45 -8.32 9.13
N ARG A 120 -9.19 -8.51 10.23
CA ARG A 120 -10.24 -9.55 10.33
C ARG A 120 -11.38 -9.30 9.35
N ARG A 121 -11.84 -8.05 9.17
CA ARG A 121 -12.86 -7.71 8.18
C ARG A 121 -12.41 -8.04 6.76
N LEU A 122 -11.14 -7.74 6.43
CA LEU A 122 -10.55 -8.10 5.14
C LEU A 122 -10.41 -9.63 5.00
N HIS A 123 -10.03 -10.32 6.08
CA HIS A 123 -9.97 -11.78 6.10
C HIS A 123 -11.34 -12.41 5.79
N ASP A 124 -12.41 -11.93 6.46
CA ASP A 124 -13.76 -12.48 6.30
C ASP A 124 -14.32 -12.20 4.90
N GLY A 125 -13.95 -11.10 4.26
CA GLY A 125 -14.31 -10.76 2.88
C GLY A 125 -13.63 -11.65 1.84
N LEU A 126 -12.45 -12.22 2.14
CA LEU A 126 -11.74 -13.11 1.24
C LEU A 126 -12.41 -14.48 1.16
N LYS A 127 -12.42 -15.11 -0.01
CA LYS A 127 -12.77 -16.53 -0.18
C LYS A 127 -11.73 -17.42 0.52
N PRO A 128 -12.07 -18.68 0.89
CA PRO A 128 -11.08 -19.66 1.33
C PRO A 128 -9.92 -19.75 0.32
N GLY A 129 -8.71 -19.66 0.82
CA GLY A 129 -7.51 -19.59 -0.01
C GLY A 129 -7.31 -18.26 -0.77
N GLY A 130 -8.12 -17.23 -0.53
CA GLY A 130 -7.94 -15.87 -1.08
C GLY A 130 -6.74 -15.16 -0.46
N VAL A 131 -6.26 -14.10 -1.11
CA VAL A 131 -4.99 -13.45 -0.79
C VAL A 131 -5.19 -11.97 -0.43
N LEU A 132 -4.56 -11.55 0.66
CA LEU A 132 -4.37 -10.16 1.05
C LEU A 132 -2.96 -9.71 0.65
N LEU A 133 -2.87 -8.59 -0.06
CA LEU A 133 -1.62 -7.91 -0.37
C LEU A 133 -1.54 -6.60 0.40
N LEU A 134 -0.46 -6.40 1.15
CA LEU A 134 -0.22 -5.19 1.94
C LEU A 134 1.11 -4.55 1.56
N ASN A 135 1.14 -3.21 1.56
CA ASN A 135 2.35 -2.43 1.66
C ASN A 135 2.20 -1.40 2.77
N LEU A 136 3.19 -1.30 3.66
CA LEU A 136 3.16 -0.40 4.82
C LEU A 136 4.53 0.25 5.03
N VAL A 137 4.55 1.45 5.61
CA VAL A 137 5.79 2.13 6.00
C VAL A 137 6.51 1.39 7.12
N ALA A 138 7.84 1.25 6.99
CA ALA A 138 8.66 0.49 7.93
C ALA A 138 9.48 1.39 8.86
N TRP A 139 9.84 0.82 10.02
CA TRP A 139 10.77 1.31 11.01
C TRP A 139 10.39 2.62 11.69
N PRO A 140 10.07 2.62 12.99
CA PRO A 140 9.71 3.82 13.76
C PRO A 140 10.79 4.91 13.71
N PHE A 141 12.08 4.55 13.62
CA PHE A 141 13.17 5.50 13.57
C PHE A 141 13.28 6.30 12.24
N LEU A 142 12.56 5.85 11.17
CA LEU A 142 12.46 6.56 9.90
C LEU A 142 11.35 7.62 9.87
N TYR A 143 10.65 7.84 10.98
CA TYR A 143 9.59 8.85 11.08
C TYR A 143 10.10 10.24 10.66
N SER A 144 9.32 10.98 9.86
CA SER A 144 9.76 12.18 9.17
C SER A 144 8.62 13.15 8.93
N ASP A 145 8.92 14.32 8.37
CA ASP A 145 7.92 15.33 8.00
C ASP A 145 6.86 14.77 7.04
N HIS A 146 7.25 13.86 6.14
CA HIS A 146 6.29 13.15 5.29
C HIS A 146 5.26 12.38 6.12
N ASP A 147 5.65 11.72 7.21
CA ASP A 147 4.73 11.00 8.08
C ASP A 147 3.71 11.93 8.75
N VAL A 148 4.15 13.14 9.11
CA VAL A 148 3.25 14.17 9.63
C VAL A 148 2.25 14.60 8.54
N ALA A 149 2.72 14.86 7.32
CA ALA A 149 1.89 15.30 6.19
C ALA A 149 0.81 14.28 5.80
N VAL A 150 1.15 12.98 5.85
CA VAL A 150 0.21 11.89 5.54
C VAL A 150 -0.50 11.32 6.77
N HIS A 151 -0.33 11.94 7.95
CA HIS A 151 -0.96 11.53 9.20
C HIS A 151 -0.64 10.08 9.61
N THR A 152 0.64 9.71 9.55
CA THR A 152 1.11 8.39 10.00
C THR A 152 0.97 8.27 11.52
N ARG A 153 0.20 7.29 12.00
CA ARG A 153 0.10 6.91 13.41
C ARG A 153 1.35 6.15 13.86
N GLU A 154 1.76 5.18 13.08
CA GLU A 154 2.90 4.30 13.40
C GLU A 154 3.58 3.77 12.14
N ARG A 155 4.84 3.33 12.31
CA ARG A 155 5.59 2.60 11.31
C ARG A 155 5.83 1.18 11.79
N TYR A 156 5.74 0.22 10.89
CA TYR A 156 5.72 -1.19 11.19
C TYR A 156 7.11 -1.82 11.23
N THR A 157 7.21 -2.94 11.94
CA THR A 157 8.29 -3.92 11.79
C THR A 157 7.70 -5.27 11.41
N ARG A 158 8.52 -6.16 10.83
CA ARG A 158 8.05 -7.51 10.48
C ARG A 158 7.45 -8.29 11.66
N PRO A 159 8.04 -8.28 12.88
CA PRO A 159 7.43 -8.94 14.02
C PRO A 159 6.03 -8.42 14.33
N VAL A 160 5.84 -7.10 14.38
CA VAL A 160 4.55 -6.46 14.67
C VAL A 160 3.51 -6.82 13.61
N LEU A 161 3.85 -6.71 12.32
CA LEU A 161 2.91 -7.04 11.25
C LEU A 161 2.59 -8.54 11.22
N ARG A 162 3.56 -9.40 11.51
CA ARG A 162 3.35 -10.85 11.64
C ARG A 162 2.34 -11.16 12.73
N GLU A 163 2.51 -10.58 13.91
CA GLU A 163 1.61 -10.76 15.05
C GLU A 163 0.17 -10.36 14.69
N ARG A 164 -0.01 -9.18 14.09
CA ARG A 164 -1.34 -8.66 13.70
C ARG A 164 -2.01 -9.52 12.62
N LEU A 165 -1.28 -9.93 11.60
CA LEU A 165 -1.80 -10.83 10.56
C LEU A 165 -2.21 -12.18 11.13
N THR A 166 -1.38 -12.76 12.00
CA THR A 166 -1.69 -14.05 12.66
C THR A 166 -2.91 -13.90 13.57
N ALA A 167 -2.99 -12.82 14.37
CA ALA A 167 -4.14 -12.54 15.23
C ALA A 167 -5.44 -12.32 14.44
N ALA A 168 -5.35 -11.88 13.19
CA ALA A 168 -6.49 -11.73 12.28
C ALA A 168 -6.85 -13.03 11.53
N GLY A 169 -6.11 -14.12 11.70
CA GLY A 169 -6.41 -15.43 11.09
C GLY A 169 -5.66 -15.73 9.78
N PHE A 170 -4.74 -14.87 9.37
CA PHE A 170 -3.99 -15.08 8.13
C PHE A 170 -2.81 -16.05 8.27
N SER A 171 -2.61 -16.87 7.25
CA SER A 171 -1.34 -17.57 6.99
C SER A 171 -0.43 -16.68 6.13
N ILE A 172 0.79 -16.44 6.59
CA ILE A 172 1.73 -15.52 5.94
C ILE A 172 2.57 -16.29 4.93
N GLU A 173 2.38 -16.01 3.64
CA GLU A 173 3.18 -16.59 2.56
C GLU A 173 4.48 -15.80 2.34
N ARG A 174 4.42 -14.47 2.46
CA ARG A 174 5.56 -13.58 2.32
C ARG A 174 5.48 -12.40 3.27
N LEU A 175 6.62 -12.04 3.84
CA LEU A 175 6.73 -10.87 4.71
C LEU A 175 8.14 -10.29 4.55
N SER A 176 8.28 -9.36 3.64
CA SER A 176 9.56 -8.81 3.22
C SER A 176 9.63 -7.31 3.39
N TYR A 177 10.82 -6.80 3.68
CA TYR A 177 11.06 -5.38 3.48
C TYR A 177 11.18 -5.07 1.99
N ARG A 178 10.88 -3.82 1.62
CA ARG A 178 10.92 -3.27 0.27
C ARG A 178 11.64 -1.91 0.29
N VAL A 179 12.11 -1.46 -0.89
CA VAL A 179 13.01 -0.31 -1.05
C VAL A 179 14.31 -0.54 -0.28
N SER A 180 14.79 -1.78 -0.36
CA SER A 180 15.96 -2.27 0.38
C SER A 180 17.28 -1.73 -0.17
N LEU A 181 17.38 -1.65 -1.49
CA LEU A 181 18.60 -1.17 -2.16
C LEU A 181 18.86 0.32 -1.91
N LEU A 182 17.81 1.09 -1.63
CA LEU A 182 17.89 2.50 -1.27
C LEU A 182 17.85 2.73 0.25
N PHE A 183 17.68 1.69 1.05
CA PHE A 183 17.56 1.79 2.50
C PHE A 183 18.78 2.48 3.17
N PRO A 184 20.05 2.10 2.86
CA PRO A 184 21.19 2.69 3.54
C PRO A 184 21.28 4.22 3.37
N PRO A 185 21.21 4.80 2.15
CA PRO A 185 21.26 6.25 2.00
C PRO A 185 20.02 6.95 2.59
N ILE A 186 18.83 6.37 2.49
CA ILE A 186 17.61 6.95 3.07
C ILE A 186 17.70 6.93 4.60
N ALA A 187 18.10 5.82 5.21
CA ALA A 187 18.24 5.70 6.66
C ALA A 187 19.30 6.69 7.19
N LEU A 188 20.44 6.79 6.52
CA LEU A 188 21.48 7.76 6.89
C LEU A 188 20.96 9.20 6.81
N TYR A 189 20.30 9.56 5.71
CA TYR A 189 19.69 10.89 5.57
C TYR A 189 18.69 11.18 6.70
N ARG A 190 17.77 10.25 7.01
CA ARG A 190 16.77 10.39 8.07
C ARG A 190 17.39 10.49 9.48
N LEU A 191 18.47 9.75 9.74
CA LEU A 191 19.20 9.82 11.02
C LEU A 191 19.94 11.15 11.22
N LEU A 192 20.41 11.76 10.13
CA LEU A 192 21.11 13.04 10.15
C LEU A 192 20.16 14.24 10.10
N SER A 193 18.95 14.06 9.58
CA SER A 193 17.93 15.11 9.50
C SER A 193 17.36 15.41 10.89
N ARG A 194 16.89 16.65 11.11
CA ARG A 194 16.18 17.00 12.34
C ARG A 194 14.94 16.11 12.49
N ARG A 195 14.66 15.68 13.72
CA ARG A 195 13.43 14.96 14.01
C ARG A 195 12.25 15.91 13.77
N PRO A 196 11.21 15.46 13.05
CA PRO A 196 10.01 16.26 12.83
C PRO A 196 9.33 16.53 14.19
N ASP A 197 8.67 17.67 14.29
CA ASP A 197 7.77 17.94 15.41
C ASP A 197 6.45 17.18 15.17
N PRO A 198 6.09 16.19 16.00
CA PRO A 198 4.84 15.46 15.84
C PRO A 198 3.59 16.34 15.98
N ASN A 199 3.74 17.53 16.60
CA ASN A 199 2.66 18.50 16.79
C ASN A 199 2.65 19.58 15.70
N ALA A 200 3.56 19.54 14.72
CA ALA A 200 3.51 20.47 13.61
C ALA A 200 2.19 20.27 12.84
N ALA A 201 1.51 21.38 12.55
CA ALA A 201 0.28 21.31 11.78
C ALA A 201 0.58 20.71 10.40
N ALA A 202 -0.03 19.57 10.07
CA ALA A 202 0.17 18.86 8.80
C ALA A 202 -0.11 19.73 7.55
N SER A 203 -0.87 20.82 7.71
CA SER A 203 -1.13 21.81 6.66
C SER A 203 0.07 22.67 6.27
N VAL A 204 1.14 22.69 7.08
CA VAL A 204 2.35 23.49 6.85
C VAL A 204 3.46 22.63 6.21
N VAL A 205 3.38 21.32 6.33
CA VAL A 205 4.39 20.40 5.83
C VAL A 205 4.03 19.95 4.42
N ALA A 206 4.85 20.32 3.43
CA ALA A 206 4.68 19.86 2.06
C ALA A 206 5.15 18.40 1.93
N SER A 207 4.44 17.62 1.11
CA SER A 207 4.87 16.27 0.76
C SER A 207 6.18 16.28 -0.03
N ASP A 208 7.06 15.33 0.29
CA ASP A 208 8.33 15.12 -0.43
C ASP A 208 8.14 14.47 -1.82
N VAL A 209 6.90 14.21 -2.24
CA VAL A 209 6.61 13.49 -3.49
C VAL A 209 6.70 14.45 -4.69
N HIS A 210 7.93 14.78 -5.06
CA HIS A 210 8.21 15.47 -6.31
C HIS A 210 8.84 14.49 -7.31
N PRO A 211 8.41 14.51 -8.59
CA PRO A 211 9.03 13.67 -9.59
C PRO A 211 10.50 14.08 -9.76
N PRO A 212 11.45 13.16 -9.60
CA PRO A 212 12.86 13.48 -9.84
C PRO A 212 13.10 13.71 -11.34
N PRO A 213 14.25 14.29 -11.75
CA PRO A 213 14.62 14.40 -13.15
C PRO A 213 14.44 13.06 -13.89
N ALA A 214 14.02 13.09 -15.15
CA ALA A 214 13.61 11.89 -15.90
C ALA A 214 14.67 10.79 -15.94
N TRP A 215 15.95 11.14 -16.06
CA TRP A 215 17.05 10.16 -16.02
C TRP A 215 17.16 9.45 -14.66
N LEU A 216 17.01 10.22 -13.57
CA LEU A 216 17.07 9.66 -12.21
C LEU A 216 15.85 8.78 -11.93
N ASN A 217 14.65 9.23 -12.36
CA ASN A 217 13.42 8.45 -12.23
C ASN A 217 13.54 7.09 -12.93
N ARG A 218 14.09 7.07 -14.16
CA ARG A 218 14.31 5.82 -14.90
C ARG A 218 15.33 4.90 -14.20
N SER A 219 16.42 5.47 -13.69
CA SER A 219 17.45 4.71 -12.97
C SER A 219 16.90 4.09 -11.68
N LEU A 220 16.14 4.86 -10.89
CA LEU A 220 15.48 4.38 -9.69
C LEU A 220 14.44 3.30 -10.00
N LEU A 221 13.65 3.48 -11.06
CA LEU A 221 12.69 2.47 -11.50
C LEU A 221 13.39 1.17 -11.92
N ALA A 222 14.48 1.25 -12.68
CA ALA A 222 15.28 0.08 -13.07
C ALA A 222 15.83 -0.65 -11.82
N LEU A 223 16.33 0.09 -10.84
CA LEU A 223 16.81 -0.45 -9.58
C LEU A 223 15.69 -1.17 -8.82
N MET A 224 14.50 -0.58 -8.73
CA MET A 224 13.35 -1.21 -8.07
C MET A 224 12.83 -2.44 -8.81
N ARG A 225 12.93 -2.49 -10.13
CA ARG A 225 12.61 -3.70 -10.91
C ARG A 225 13.57 -4.85 -10.61
N VAL A 226 14.87 -4.56 -10.44
CA VAL A 226 15.85 -5.55 -9.95
C VAL A 226 15.45 -6.02 -8.54
N GLU A 227 15.07 -5.10 -7.66
CA GLU A 227 14.59 -5.45 -6.33
C GLU A 227 13.31 -6.31 -6.39
N ASN A 228 12.32 -5.97 -7.21
CA ASN A 228 11.11 -6.78 -7.40
C ASN A 228 11.43 -8.20 -7.88
N TYR A 229 12.42 -8.35 -8.77
CA TYR A 229 12.92 -9.66 -9.17
C TYR A 229 13.55 -10.43 -8.00
N LEU A 230 14.32 -9.78 -7.14
CA LEU A 230 14.85 -10.41 -5.93
C LEU A 230 13.73 -10.80 -4.96
N LEU A 231 12.74 -9.91 -4.77
CA LEU A 231 11.56 -10.14 -3.94
C LEU A 231 10.71 -11.32 -4.44
N SER A 232 10.67 -11.58 -5.74
CA SER A 232 9.97 -12.76 -6.27
C SER A 232 10.60 -14.09 -5.82
N ARG A 233 11.86 -14.08 -5.36
CA ARG A 233 12.65 -15.26 -4.99
C ARG A 233 12.89 -15.38 -3.49
N ARG A 234 13.11 -14.28 -2.78
CA ARG A 234 13.47 -14.26 -1.35
C ARG A 234 12.95 -13.01 -0.66
N ASP A 235 12.78 -13.10 0.65
CA ASP A 235 12.49 -11.94 1.48
C ASP A 235 13.76 -11.14 1.77
N LEU A 236 13.65 -9.81 1.75
CA LEU A 236 14.75 -8.90 2.03
C LEU A 236 14.74 -8.47 3.51
N PRO A 237 15.91 -8.35 4.14
CA PRO A 237 16.01 -8.15 5.60
C PRO A 237 15.76 -6.71 6.06
N LEU A 238 15.93 -5.73 5.19
CA LEU A 238 15.84 -4.29 5.47
C LEU A 238 15.15 -3.57 4.32
N GLY A 239 14.54 -2.42 4.59
CA GLY A 239 13.90 -1.55 3.59
C GLY A 239 13.03 -0.49 4.25
N THR A 240 12.59 0.52 3.50
CA THR A 240 11.77 1.62 4.04
C THR A 240 10.29 1.29 4.12
N SER A 241 9.87 0.21 3.46
CA SER A 241 8.49 -0.31 3.49
C SER A 241 8.48 -1.81 3.79
N ILE A 242 7.34 -2.35 4.19
CA ILE A 242 7.08 -3.79 4.35
C ILE A 242 6.02 -4.19 3.35
N PHE A 243 6.30 -5.22 2.57
CA PHE A 243 5.35 -5.88 1.69
C PHE A 243 4.97 -7.24 2.25
N ALA A 244 3.67 -7.52 2.31
CA ALA A 244 3.16 -8.80 2.80
C ALA A 244 2.21 -9.44 1.78
N VAL A 245 2.30 -10.77 1.68
CA VAL A 245 1.33 -11.65 1.02
C VAL A 245 0.81 -12.59 2.09
N ALA A 246 -0.47 -12.48 2.40
CA ALA A 246 -1.11 -13.26 3.45
C ALA A 246 -2.34 -13.96 2.87
N ARG A 247 -2.54 -15.21 3.24
CA ARG A 247 -3.62 -16.05 2.71
C ARG A 247 -4.65 -16.36 3.77
N ARG A 248 -5.93 -16.30 3.40
CA ARG A 248 -7.00 -16.87 4.19
C ARG A 248 -6.96 -18.41 4.07
N THR A 249 -6.78 -19.10 5.18
CA THR A 249 -6.80 -20.58 5.28
C THR A 249 -8.21 -21.09 5.54
#